data_ea091a5d9576fb13c2d23266c737a60d
#
_entry.id   ea091a5d9576fb13c2d23266c737a60d
#
_cell.length_a   1.000
_cell.length_b   1.000
_cell.length_c   1.000
_cell.angle_alpha   90.00
_cell.angle_beta   90.00
_cell.angle_gamma   90.00
#
_symmetry.space_group_name_H-M   'P 1'
#
loop_
_entity.id
_entity.type
_entity.pdbx_description
1 polymer ?
#
loop_
_entity_poly.entity_id
_entity_poly.type
_entity_poly.pdbx_seq_one_letter_code
_entity_poly.pdbx_strand_id
1 'polypeptide(L)'
;MKNTTSQNGFTLIELIIVMVILGIMAAVAVPRYLDSIENAEASAEDAVISSIRAGLKQAANDSLYTNGRASWPTNPFHALAEEVAGYTTNNTLADVDGEWTFFSAEGQTKISHQRADNSRYTWDYDEGTQVGDAAAVGALGERVMVTPAP
;
A
#
# COMPACT_ATOMS: atom_id res chain seq x y z
N MET A 1 21.58 -44.99 48.86
CA MET A 1 22.40 -43.89 48.34
C MET A 1 21.52 -42.91 47.63
N LYS A 2 21.35 -41.67 48.14
CA LYS A 2 20.56 -40.61 47.48
C LYS A 2 21.52 -39.81 46.57
N ASN A 3 21.35 -39.89 45.25
CA ASN A 3 22.03 -39.01 44.31
C ASN A 3 21.42 -37.62 44.43
N THR A 4 22.12 -36.67 44.99
CA THR A 4 21.83 -35.25 44.92
C THR A 4 22.33 -34.75 43.58
N THR A 5 21.44 -34.56 42.61
CA THR A 5 21.71 -33.82 41.40
C THR A 5 21.96 -32.37 41.76
N SER A 6 23.19 -31.88 41.57
CA SER A 6 23.51 -30.46 41.69
C SER A 6 22.73 -29.68 40.63
N GLN A 7 21.74 -28.85 41.04
CA GLN A 7 21.10 -27.91 40.16
C GLN A 7 21.97 -26.65 40.09
N ASN A 8 22.65 -26.45 38.97
CA ASN A 8 23.34 -25.21 38.69
C ASN A 8 22.31 -24.12 38.34
N GLY A 9 22.14 -23.16 39.20
CA GLY A 9 21.34 -21.99 38.95
C GLY A 9 22.14 -20.89 38.22
N PHE A 10 21.46 -20.04 37.44
CA PHE A 10 22.09 -18.88 36.83
C PHE A 10 22.55 -17.87 37.90
N THR A 11 23.67 -17.24 37.64
CA THR A 11 24.16 -16.13 38.46
C THR A 11 23.46 -14.83 38.07
N LEU A 12 23.33 -13.92 39.06
CA LEU A 12 22.74 -12.61 38.80
C LEU A 12 23.52 -11.82 37.72
N ILE A 13 24.84 -11.97 37.70
CA ILE A 13 25.71 -11.30 36.73
C ILE A 13 25.50 -11.83 35.30
N GLU A 14 25.28 -13.13 35.12
CA GLU A 14 24.94 -13.70 33.81
C GLU A 14 23.64 -13.14 33.25
N LEU A 15 22.63 -12.97 34.11
CA LEU A 15 21.34 -12.38 33.72
C LEU A 15 21.51 -10.91 33.29
N ILE A 16 22.26 -10.13 34.06
CA ILE A 16 22.51 -8.71 33.75
C ILE A 16 23.26 -8.56 32.41
N ILE A 17 24.32 -9.36 32.20
CA ILE A 17 25.09 -9.30 30.95
C ILE A 17 24.19 -9.63 29.74
N VAL A 18 23.36 -10.67 29.84
CA VAL A 18 22.42 -11.04 28.75
C VAL A 18 21.43 -9.91 28.48
N MET A 19 20.85 -9.30 29.51
CA MET A 19 19.92 -8.17 29.32
C MET A 19 20.59 -6.97 28.64
N VAL A 20 21.84 -6.66 28.99
CA VAL A 20 22.59 -5.55 28.37
C VAL A 20 22.86 -5.85 26.89
N ILE A 21 23.32 -7.07 26.57
CA ILE A 21 23.58 -7.46 25.18
C ILE A 21 22.31 -7.43 24.35
N LEU A 22 21.21 -7.98 24.88
CA LEU A 22 19.91 -7.95 24.18
C LEU A 22 19.42 -6.51 23.99
N GLY A 23 19.60 -5.62 24.96
CA GLY A 23 19.25 -4.21 24.84
C GLY A 23 20.01 -3.50 23.72
N ILE A 24 21.32 -3.74 23.62
CA ILE A 24 22.16 -3.17 22.53
C ILE A 24 21.72 -3.72 21.17
N MET A 25 21.49 -5.03 21.07
CA MET A 25 21.04 -5.67 19.83
C MET A 25 19.66 -5.14 19.41
N ALA A 26 18.73 -5.01 20.34
CA ALA A 26 17.40 -4.48 20.07
C ALA A 26 17.43 -3.01 19.57
N ALA A 27 18.29 -2.18 20.15
CA ALA A 27 18.44 -0.78 19.74
C ALA A 27 18.86 -0.61 18.28
N VAL A 28 19.59 -1.58 17.71
CA VAL A 28 20.02 -1.57 16.30
C VAL A 28 19.01 -2.31 15.40
N ALA A 29 18.44 -3.41 15.88
CA ALA A 29 17.59 -4.29 15.08
C ALA A 29 16.20 -3.69 14.82
N VAL A 30 15.59 -3.04 15.81
CA VAL A 30 14.22 -2.50 15.71
C VAL A 30 14.10 -1.45 14.61
N PRO A 31 14.90 -0.36 14.55
CA PRO A 31 14.76 0.62 13.49
C PRO A 31 14.96 0.04 12.09
N ARG A 32 15.94 -0.85 11.90
CA ARG A 32 16.16 -1.52 10.61
C ARG A 32 14.97 -2.40 10.18
N TYR A 33 14.29 -3.00 11.15
CA TYR A 33 13.11 -3.81 10.88
C TYR A 33 11.94 -2.93 10.42
N LEU A 34 11.73 -1.77 11.06
CA LEU A 34 10.70 -0.81 10.67
C LEU A 34 10.95 -0.25 9.25
N ASP A 35 12.18 0.13 8.93
CA ASP A 35 12.57 0.57 7.58
C ASP A 35 12.28 -0.53 6.53
N SER A 36 12.48 -1.80 6.90
CA SER A 36 12.21 -2.93 6.00
C SER A 36 10.72 -3.12 5.73
N ILE A 37 9.86 -2.91 6.74
CA ILE A 37 8.40 -2.95 6.59
C ILE A 37 7.95 -1.82 5.65
N GLU A 38 8.38 -0.59 5.89
CA GLU A 38 8.03 0.56 5.05
C GLU A 38 8.41 0.34 3.58
N ASN A 39 9.61 -0.17 3.32
CA ASN A 39 10.04 -0.50 1.96
C ASN A 39 9.22 -1.63 1.33
N ALA A 40 8.80 -2.62 2.10
CA ALA A 40 7.96 -3.71 1.62
C ALA A 40 6.55 -3.20 1.26
N GLU A 41 5.94 -2.38 2.10
CA GLU A 41 4.64 -1.74 1.83
C GLU A 41 4.72 -0.84 0.59
N ALA A 42 5.75 -0.01 0.48
CA ALA A 42 5.97 0.83 -0.70
C ALA A 42 6.08 -0.01 -1.99
N SER A 43 6.79 -1.12 -1.94
CA SER A 43 6.94 -2.03 -3.09
C SER A 43 5.63 -2.72 -3.46
N ALA A 44 4.82 -3.10 -2.47
CA ALA A 44 3.49 -3.67 -2.69
C ALA A 44 2.54 -2.64 -3.33
N GLU A 45 2.55 -1.40 -2.86
CA GLU A 45 1.79 -0.30 -3.47
C GLU A 45 2.19 -0.08 -4.93
N ASP A 46 3.49 -0.03 -5.22
CA ASP A 46 4.00 0.17 -6.58
C ASP A 46 3.58 -0.98 -7.51
N ALA A 47 3.50 -2.22 -7.01
CA ALA A 47 3.01 -3.36 -7.77
C ALA A 47 1.51 -3.21 -8.11
N VAL A 48 0.67 -2.82 -7.16
CA VAL A 48 -0.76 -2.57 -7.38
C VAL A 48 -0.96 -1.44 -8.40
N ILE A 49 -0.28 -0.32 -8.20
CA ILE A 49 -0.37 0.84 -9.10
C ILE A 49 0.11 0.51 -10.52
N SER A 50 1.17 -0.29 -10.64
CA SER A 50 1.66 -0.78 -11.94
C SER A 50 0.63 -1.67 -12.63
N SER A 51 -0.06 -2.53 -11.90
CA SER A 51 -1.14 -3.37 -12.40
C SER A 51 -2.32 -2.53 -12.89
N ILE A 52 -2.72 -1.51 -12.12
CA ILE A 52 -3.77 -0.57 -12.53
C ILE A 52 -3.36 0.17 -13.82
N ARG A 53 -2.13 0.68 -13.91
CA ARG A 53 -1.63 1.33 -15.14
C ARG A 53 -1.67 0.41 -16.36
N ALA A 54 -1.33 -0.86 -16.18
CA ALA A 54 -1.40 -1.85 -17.25
C ALA A 54 -2.85 -2.14 -17.65
N GLY A 55 -3.74 -2.33 -16.68
CA GLY A 55 -5.17 -2.55 -16.90
C GLY A 55 -5.85 -1.38 -17.60
N LEU A 56 -5.53 -0.15 -17.22
CA LEU A 56 -6.04 1.06 -17.88
C LEU A 56 -5.64 1.11 -19.38
N LYS A 57 -4.40 0.76 -19.72
CA LYS A 57 -3.96 0.69 -21.12
C LYS A 57 -4.70 -0.40 -21.89
N GLN A 58 -4.96 -1.54 -21.26
CA GLN A 58 -5.72 -2.61 -21.89
C GLN A 58 -7.17 -2.19 -22.11
N ALA A 59 -7.84 -1.64 -21.11
CA ALA A 59 -9.22 -1.15 -21.21
C ALA A 59 -9.38 -0.11 -22.34
N ALA A 60 -8.43 0.81 -22.44
CA ALA A 60 -8.40 1.80 -23.52
C ALA A 60 -8.26 1.16 -24.91
N ASN A 61 -7.40 0.15 -25.06
CA ASN A 61 -7.25 -0.59 -26.32
C ASN A 61 -8.54 -1.37 -26.66
N ASP A 62 -9.13 -2.05 -25.70
CA ASP A 62 -10.37 -2.81 -25.90
C ASP A 62 -11.53 -1.90 -26.31
N SER A 63 -11.62 -0.71 -25.71
CA SER A 63 -12.57 0.32 -26.12
C SER A 63 -12.30 0.83 -27.54
N LEU A 64 -11.03 1.01 -27.89
CA LEU A 64 -10.66 1.41 -29.25
C LEU A 64 -11.10 0.38 -30.29
N TYR A 65 -10.89 -0.92 -30.03
CA TYR A 65 -11.32 -2.00 -30.93
C TYR A 65 -12.83 -2.12 -31.06
N THR A 66 -13.55 -1.93 -29.94
CA THR A 66 -15.01 -2.13 -29.90
C THR A 66 -15.76 -0.92 -30.37
N ASN A 67 -15.33 0.28 -29.98
CA ASN A 67 -16.05 1.54 -30.17
C ASN A 67 -15.37 2.48 -31.19
N GLY A 68 -14.20 2.09 -31.72
CA GLY A 68 -13.40 2.94 -32.61
C GLY A 68 -12.72 4.10 -31.89
N ARG A 69 -12.75 4.13 -30.55
CA ARG A 69 -12.22 5.22 -29.73
C ARG A 69 -11.72 4.69 -28.39
N ALA A 70 -10.56 5.17 -27.94
CA ALA A 70 -10.05 4.87 -26.63
C ALA A 70 -10.87 5.59 -25.54
N SER A 71 -11.24 4.87 -24.49
CA SER A 71 -11.87 5.41 -23.28
C SER A 71 -11.35 4.67 -22.06
N TRP A 72 -11.34 5.35 -20.93
CA TRP A 72 -10.87 4.82 -19.66
C TRP A 72 -12.03 4.69 -18.67
N PRO A 73 -12.02 3.69 -17.79
CA PRO A 73 -13.07 3.54 -16.80
C PRO A 73 -13.03 4.68 -15.78
N THR A 74 -14.20 5.14 -15.32
CA THR A 74 -14.31 6.15 -14.26
C THR A 74 -13.64 5.70 -12.97
N ASN A 75 -13.74 4.41 -12.65
CA ASN A 75 -13.02 3.81 -11.52
C ASN A 75 -11.86 2.96 -12.06
N PRO A 76 -10.59 3.31 -11.76
CA PRO A 76 -9.43 2.62 -12.29
C PRO A 76 -9.30 1.16 -11.82
N PHE A 77 -9.89 0.78 -10.69
CA PHE A 77 -9.92 -0.62 -10.24
C PHE A 77 -10.73 -1.53 -11.15
N HIS A 78 -11.72 -0.99 -11.87
CA HIS A 78 -12.49 -1.77 -12.86
C HIS A 78 -11.69 -2.17 -14.11
N ALA A 79 -10.50 -1.63 -14.28
CA ALA A 79 -9.59 -2.05 -15.34
C ALA A 79 -8.79 -3.31 -15.00
N LEU A 80 -8.89 -3.80 -13.77
CA LEU A 80 -8.18 -4.99 -13.32
C LEU A 80 -9.00 -6.25 -13.61
N ALA A 81 -8.31 -7.34 -13.97
CA ALA A 81 -8.93 -8.65 -14.15
C ALA A 81 -9.27 -9.34 -12.82
N GLU A 82 -8.52 -9.02 -11.77
CA GLU A 82 -8.72 -9.52 -10.42
C GLU A 82 -8.83 -8.33 -9.45
N GLU A 83 -9.69 -8.46 -8.45
CA GLU A 83 -9.87 -7.45 -7.44
C GLU A 83 -8.64 -7.37 -6.51
N VAL A 84 -8.22 -6.15 -6.18
CA VAL A 84 -7.12 -5.92 -5.25
C VAL A 84 -7.55 -6.31 -3.85
N ALA A 85 -6.70 -7.06 -3.14
CA ALA A 85 -6.95 -7.40 -1.74
C ALA A 85 -7.09 -6.13 -0.89
N GLY A 86 -8.15 -6.05 -0.10
CA GLY A 86 -8.47 -4.88 0.72
C GLY A 86 -9.15 -3.73 -0.03
N TYR A 87 -9.52 -3.91 -1.30
CA TYR A 87 -10.28 -2.90 -2.01
C TYR A 87 -11.73 -2.81 -1.47
N THR A 88 -12.19 -1.58 -1.21
CA THR A 88 -13.56 -1.27 -0.81
C THR A 88 -14.15 -0.14 -1.66
N THR A 89 -15.47 -0.19 -1.87
CA THR A 89 -16.20 0.73 -2.77
C THR A 89 -16.92 1.87 -2.02
N ASN A 90 -16.37 2.31 -0.91
CA ASN A 90 -17.04 3.26 -0.01
C ASN A 90 -16.97 4.74 -0.43
N ASN A 91 -16.30 5.09 -1.51
CA ASN A 91 -16.09 6.46 -1.99
C ASN A 91 -15.56 7.44 -0.93
N THR A 92 -14.74 6.94 -0.02
CA THR A 92 -14.00 7.71 0.98
C THR A 92 -12.51 7.47 0.80
N LEU A 93 -11.67 8.28 1.43
CA LEU A 93 -10.26 7.95 1.54
C LEU A 93 -10.11 6.76 2.50
N ALA A 94 -9.20 5.84 2.18
CA ALA A 94 -8.90 4.67 3.00
C ALA A 94 -8.60 5.08 4.45
N ASP A 95 -9.20 4.43 5.42
CA ASP A 95 -9.07 4.71 6.86
C ASP A 95 -8.87 3.45 7.72
N VAL A 96 -8.80 2.30 7.06
CA VAL A 96 -8.51 0.99 7.69
C VAL A 96 -7.19 0.45 7.16
N ASP A 97 -6.39 -0.17 8.03
CA ASP A 97 -5.10 -0.76 7.66
C ASP A 97 -5.23 -1.77 6.51
N GLY A 98 -4.44 -1.57 5.47
CA GLY A 98 -4.44 -2.39 4.26
C GLY A 98 -5.60 -2.10 3.29
N GLU A 99 -6.44 -1.12 3.59
CA GLU A 99 -7.56 -0.75 2.73
C GLU A 99 -7.10 0.03 1.50
N TRP A 100 -7.70 -0.33 0.37
CA TRP A 100 -7.64 0.42 -0.89
C TRP A 100 -9.01 0.99 -1.22
N THR A 101 -9.07 2.26 -1.58
CA THR A 101 -10.34 2.89 -2.00
C THR A 101 -10.15 3.74 -3.24
N PHE A 102 -11.25 3.98 -3.93
CA PHE A 102 -11.35 5.00 -4.97
C PHE A 102 -12.31 6.09 -4.51
N PHE A 103 -11.76 7.27 -4.31
CA PHE A 103 -12.50 8.46 -3.92
C PHE A 103 -12.79 9.32 -5.15
N SER A 104 -14.06 9.69 -5.34
CA SER A 104 -14.51 10.58 -6.42
C SER A 104 -15.52 11.57 -5.87
N ALA A 105 -15.06 12.73 -5.42
CA ALA A 105 -15.91 13.82 -4.94
C ALA A 105 -15.22 15.17 -5.14
N GLU A 106 -16.00 16.24 -5.17
CA GLU A 106 -15.54 17.63 -5.23
C GLU A 106 -14.60 17.95 -6.42
N GLY A 107 -14.77 17.20 -7.54
CA GLY A 107 -13.91 17.35 -8.72
C GLY A 107 -12.50 16.74 -8.55
N GLN A 108 -12.27 15.97 -7.50
CA GLN A 108 -11.06 15.20 -7.28
C GLN A 108 -11.36 13.70 -7.43
N THR A 109 -10.47 13.01 -8.11
CA THR A 109 -10.51 11.56 -8.26
C THR A 109 -9.17 10.99 -7.83
N LYS A 110 -9.20 10.12 -6.82
CA LYS A 110 -7.98 9.60 -6.18
C LYS A 110 -8.13 8.13 -5.84
N ILE A 111 -7.06 7.39 -6.03
CA ILE A 111 -6.86 6.12 -5.35
C ILE A 111 -6.25 6.43 -4.00
N SER A 112 -6.68 5.78 -2.93
CA SER A 112 -6.02 5.88 -1.64
C SER A 112 -5.74 4.50 -1.03
N HIS A 113 -4.68 4.45 -0.25
CA HIS A 113 -4.25 3.27 0.50
C HIS A 113 -3.82 3.68 1.90
N GLN A 114 -4.28 2.94 2.92
CA GLN A 114 -3.90 3.11 4.32
C GLN A 114 -2.92 2.00 4.70
N ARG A 115 -1.75 2.37 5.23
CA ARG A 115 -0.76 1.43 5.75
C ARG A 115 -1.00 1.11 7.22
N ALA A 116 -0.38 0.05 7.71
CA ALA A 116 -0.46 -0.40 9.10
C ALA A 116 0.13 0.59 10.13
N ASP A 117 0.98 1.52 9.70
CA ASP A 117 1.53 2.60 10.53
C ASP A 117 0.62 3.83 10.61
N ASN A 118 -0.60 3.73 10.10
CA ASN A 118 -1.58 4.82 10.00
C ASN A 118 -1.20 5.91 8.98
N SER A 119 -0.16 5.72 8.18
CA SER A 119 0.14 6.60 7.06
C SER A 119 -0.81 6.32 5.88
N ARG A 120 -1.22 7.38 5.19
CA ARG A 120 -2.11 7.29 4.04
C ARG A 120 -1.41 7.82 2.81
N TYR A 121 -1.53 7.09 1.71
CA TYR A 121 -1.00 7.48 0.42
C TYR A 121 -2.11 7.59 -0.61
N THR A 122 -1.97 8.56 -1.52
CA THR A 122 -2.94 8.79 -2.60
C THR A 122 -2.23 8.95 -3.94
N TRP A 123 -2.97 8.61 -5.00
CA TRP A 123 -2.59 8.83 -6.39
C TRP A 123 -3.76 9.49 -7.09
N ASP A 124 -3.53 10.65 -7.69
CA ASP A 124 -4.54 11.32 -8.48
C ASP A 124 -4.83 10.51 -9.75
N TYR A 125 -6.09 10.35 -10.07
CA TYR A 125 -6.54 9.70 -11.29
C TYR A 125 -7.31 10.69 -12.16
N ASP A 126 -6.94 10.78 -13.43
CA ASP A 126 -7.66 11.56 -14.42
C ASP A 126 -8.13 10.62 -15.53
N GLU A 127 -9.45 10.39 -15.61
CA GLU A 127 -10.06 9.59 -16.68
C GLU A 127 -10.01 10.33 -18.02
N GLY A 128 -9.68 11.61 -18.01
CA GLY A 128 -9.61 12.47 -19.16
C GLY A 128 -10.95 12.89 -19.72
N THR A 129 -10.93 13.64 -20.81
CA THR A 129 -12.13 14.02 -21.54
C THR A 129 -12.50 12.94 -22.54
N GLN A 130 -13.67 12.34 -22.38
CA GLN A 130 -14.21 11.32 -23.29
C GLN A 130 -14.73 11.91 -24.62
N VAL A 131 -14.49 13.20 -24.91
CA VAL A 131 -15.09 13.96 -26.03
C VAL A 131 -14.02 14.68 -26.84
N GLY A 132 -14.08 14.57 -28.17
CA GLY A 132 -13.18 15.25 -29.12
C GLY A 132 -12.04 14.37 -29.66
N ASP A 133 -11.20 14.92 -30.54
CA ASP A 133 -10.07 14.22 -31.16
C ASP A 133 -8.87 14.02 -30.19
N ALA A 134 -8.86 14.77 -29.11
CA ALA A 134 -7.97 14.59 -27.99
C ALA A 134 -8.63 13.68 -26.96
N ALA A 135 -8.63 12.36 -27.21
CA ALA A 135 -8.92 11.41 -26.17
C ALA A 135 -7.86 11.58 -25.08
N ALA A 136 -8.27 12.12 -23.95
CA ALA A 136 -7.36 12.29 -22.83
C ALA A 136 -6.89 10.92 -22.35
N VAL A 137 -5.66 10.86 -22.04
CA VAL A 137 -5.00 9.67 -21.54
C VAL A 137 -5.43 9.50 -20.08
N GLY A 138 -6.03 8.36 -19.72
CA GLY A 138 -6.24 8.01 -18.32
C GLY A 138 -4.90 8.08 -17.60
N ALA A 139 -4.69 9.18 -16.88
CA ALA A 139 -3.42 9.46 -16.20
C ALA A 139 -3.54 9.09 -14.73
N LEU A 140 -2.58 8.32 -14.25
CA LEU A 140 -2.41 8.02 -12.83
C LEU A 140 -1.15 8.76 -12.35
N GLY A 141 -1.34 9.66 -11.40
CA GLY A 141 -0.30 10.51 -10.83
C GLY A 141 0.74 9.76 -10.00
N GLU A 142 1.63 10.52 -9.41
CA GLU A 142 2.64 10.02 -8.48
C GLU A 142 2.04 9.79 -7.08
N ARG A 143 2.76 9.00 -6.29
CA ARG A 143 2.40 8.74 -4.89
C ARG A 143 2.57 9.98 -4.02
N VAL A 144 1.51 10.39 -3.33
CA VAL A 144 1.50 11.51 -2.41
C VAL A 144 1.07 11.04 -1.04
N MET A 145 1.88 11.35 -0.02
CA MET A 145 1.50 11.10 1.37
C MET A 145 0.46 12.13 1.81
N VAL A 146 -0.66 11.64 2.32
CA VAL A 146 -1.70 12.48 2.92
C VAL A 146 -1.66 12.24 4.43
N THR A 147 -1.43 13.28 5.20
CA THR A 147 -1.50 13.18 6.67
C THR A 147 -2.93 12.78 7.05
N PRO A 148 -3.14 11.73 7.85
CA PRO A 148 -4.47 11.40 8.34
C PRO A 148 -5.08 12.63 9.01
N ALA A 149 -6.39 12.85 8.82
CA ALA A 149 -7.10 13.85 9.63
C ALA A 149 -6.99 13.43 11.10
N PRO A 150 -6.77 14.37 12.02
CA PRO A 150 -6.62 14.09 13.45
C PRO A 150 -7.88 13.46 14.05
#